data_3156e2ccedf33eddcefb8808675fe160
#
_entry.id   3156e2ccedf33eddcefb8808675fe160
#
_cell.length_a   1.000
_cell.length_b   1.000
_cell.length_c   1.000
_cell.angle_alpha   90.00
_cell.angle_beta   90.00
_cell.angle_gamma   90.00
#
_symmetry.space_group_name_H-M   'P 1'
#
loop_
_entity.id
_entity.type
_entity.pdbx_description
1 polymer ?
#
loop_
_entity_poly.entity_id
_entity_poly.type
_entity_poly.pdbx_seq_one_letter_code
_entity_poly.pdbx_strand_id
1 'polypeptide(L)'
;KENIGKAEKTDIEKLKADKEETENSLEEVTEQKNSLTANISINKRIMDETQKLKTELDESGKRYSTYLNISQTANGELSKRQKIAFEQYIQSAYFRSILNEANKRFSYMTNGRFELVKHDGDSNLKSHSGLDIDVFDNYTGKQRSVKSLSGGESFKASLCMALGLSEVIQRNAGGVKLESMFVDEGFGVLDNESLEQAIEVLNSLSESDRMVGIISHISELKDRIDKKIVVKKGSAGSTVELIN
;
A
#
# COMPACT_ATOMS: atom_id res chain seq x y z
N LYS A 1 77.15 54.37 21.81
CA LYS A 1 77.44 53.06 21.19
C LYS A 1 77.54 51.88 22.18
N GLU A 2 77.34 52.09 23.48
CA GLU A 2 77.54 51.00 24.49
C GLU A 2 76.26 50.39 25.08
N ASN A 3 75.09 50.78 24.66
CA ASN A 3 73.85 50.29 25.27
C ASN A 3 73.03 49.34 24.40
N ILE A 4 73.52 48.98 23.18
CA ILE A 4 72.77 48.08 22.30
C ILE A 4 73.21 46.62 22.47
N GLY A 5 74.36 46.37 23.06
CA GLY A 5 74.91 45.00 23.10
C GLY A 5 74.46 44.06 24.24
N LYS A 6 73.81 44.59 25.29
CA LYS A 6 73.43 43.75 26.45
C LYS A 6 71.99 43.36 26.54
N ALA A 7 71.10 44.02 25.81
CA ALA A 7 69.66 43.61 25.77
C ALA A 7 69.34 42.42 24.82
N GLU A 8 70.19 42.25 23.77
CA GLU A 8 69.90 41.23 22.75
C GLU A 8 70.33 39.78 23.09
N LYS A 9 71.26 39.54 23.99
CA LYS A 9 71.75 38.18 24.22
C LYS A 9 70.86 37.34 25.10
N THR A 10 70.09 37.90 26.01
CA THR A 10 69.20 37.18 26.93
C THR A 10 67.87 36.82 26.23
N ASP A 11 67.42 37.61 25.28
CA ASP A 11 66.17 37.38 24.54
C ASP A 11 66.34 36.30 23.45
N ILE A 12 67.55 36.20 22.83
CA ILE A 12 67.78 35.24 21.75
C ILE A 12 67.78 33.79 22.22
N GLU A 13 68.31 33.48 23.39
CA GLU A 13 68.30 32.12 23.95
C GLU A 13 66.89 31.69 24.33
N LYS A 14 66.16 32.61 24.93
CA LYS A 14 64.75 32.38 25.26
C LYS A 14 63.87 32.16 24.02
N LEU A 15 64.05 33.00 23.02
CA LEU A 15 63.38 32.86 21.72
C LEU A 15 63.74 31.59 20.98
N LYS A 16 64.99 31.10 21.11
CA LYS A 16 65.39 29.79 20.54
C LYS A 16 64.73 28.60 21.28
N ALA A 17 64.68 28.67 22.61
CA ALA A 17 63.98 27.62 23.39
C ALA A 17 62.48 27.63 23.10
N ASP A 18 61.83 28.78 23.07
CA ASP A 18 60.40 28.91 22.72
C ASP A 18 60.11 28.43 21.28
N LYS A 19 61.04 28.66 20.35
CA LYS A 19 60.94 28.16 18.99
C LYS A 19 61.01 26.63 18.95
N GLU A 20 61.98 26.04 19.62
CA GLU A 20 62.20 24.60 19.67
C GLU A 20 61.01 23.89 20.36
N GLU A 21 60.46 24.47 21.43
CA GLU A 21 59.24 23.97 22.07
C GLU A 21 58.01 24.05 21.15
N THR A 22 57.90 25.15 20.40
CA THR A 22 56.80 25.35 19.42
C THR A 22 56.94 24.41 18.24
N GLU A 23 58.15 24.20 17.73
CA GLU A 23 58.42 23.23 16.65
C GLU A 23 58.08 21.80 17.06
N ASN A 24 58.50 21.38 18.28
CA ASN A 24 58.18 20.07 18.82
C ASN A 24 56.64 19.91 19.01
N SER A 25 55.96 20.90 19.55
CA SER A 25 54.51 20.91 19.68
C SER A 25 53.80 20.85 18.33
N LEU A 26 54.32 21.54 17.33
CA LEU A 26 53.79 21.49 15.95
C LEU A 26 53.96 20.14 15.31
N GLU A 27 55.11 19.47 15.52
CA GLU A 27 55.36 18.11 15.02
C GLU A 27 54.41 17.10 15.67
N GLU A 28 54.26 17.17 17.00
CA GLU A 28 53.29 16.31 17.73
C GLU A 28 51.84 16.49 17.26
N VAL A 29 51.38 17.74 17.13
CA VAL A 29 50.02 18.04 16.63
C VAL A 29 49.85 17.61 15.18
N THR A 30 50.91 17.70 14.37
CA THR A 30 50.89 17.26 12.97
C THR A 30 50.76 15.73 12.85
N GLU A 31 51.50 15.00 13.71
CA GLU A 31 51.39 13.54 13.78
C GLU A 31 50.02 13.10 14.25
N GLN A 32 49.49 13.75 15.29
CA GLN A 32 48.13 13.48 15.77
C GLN A 32 47.07 13.77 14.69
N LYS A 33 47.19 14.88 13.96
CA LYS A 33 46.32 15.20 12.82
C LYS A 33 46.38 14.13 11.73
N ASN A 34 47.57 13.69 11.34
CA ASN A 34 47.76 12.67 10.32
C ASN A 34 47.14 11.33 10.73
N SER A 35 47.35 10.92 12.00
CA SER A 35 46.76 9.72 12.57
C SER A 35 45.22 9.79 12.59
N LEU A 36 44.68 10.92 13.05
CA LEU A 36 43.22 11.15 13.05
C LEU A 36 42.64 11.14 11.64
N THR A 37 43.32 11.77 10.67
CA THR A 37 42.88 11.81 9.27
C THR A 37 42.86 10.41 8.67
N ALA A 38 43.88 9.59 8.94
CA ALA A 38 43.93 8.20 8.51
C ALA A 38 42.78 7.39 9.12
N ASN A 39 42.54 7.53 10.44
CA ASN A 39 41.44 6.85 11.12
C ASN A 39 40.06 7.27 10.59
N ILE A 40 39.85 8.55 10.30
CA ILE A 40 38.60 9.04 9.68
C ILE A 40 38.40 8.42 8.31
N SER A 41 39.45 8.36 7.49
CA SER A 41 39.38 7.73 6.16
C SER A 41 39.02 6.24 6.24
N ILE A 42 39.66 5.51 7.15
CA ILE A 42 39.39 4.09 7.39
C ILE A 42 37.95 3.90 7.88
N ASN A 43 37.53 4.68 8.85
CA ASN A 43 36.18 4.59 9.43
C ASN A 43 35.11 4.91 8.38
N LYS A 44 35.36 5.91 7.52
CA LYS A 44 34.44 6.26 6.42
C LYS A 44 34.28 5.09 5.45
N ARG A 45 35.42 4.45 5.04
CA ARG A 45 35.38 3.28 4.16
C ARG A 45 34.60 2.13 4.79
N ILE A 46 34.88 1.83 6.08
CA ILE A 46 34.16 0.77 6.81
C ILE A 46 32.66 1.08 6.89
N MET A 47 32.31 2.34 7.14
CA MET A 47 30.91 2.75 7.18
C MET A 47 30.21 2.55 5.84
N ASP A 48 30.86 2.95 4.74
CA ASP A 48 30.31 2.79 3.38
C ASP A 48 30.15 1.29 3.02
N GLU A 49 31.14 0.46 3.35
CA GLU A 49 31.07 -0.99 3.16
C GLU A 49 29.98 -1.62 4.02
N THR A 50 29.87 -1.21 5.29
CA THR A 50 28.82 -1.69 6.20
C THR A 50 27.43 -1.32 5.70
N GLN A 51 27.27 -0.10 5.18
CA GLN A 51 25.98 0.32 4.62
C GLN A 51 25.59 -0.50 3.38
N LYS A 52 26.54 -0.81 2.51
CA LYS A 52 26.31 -1.69 1.35
C LYS A 52 25.89 -3.09 1.80
N LEU A 53 26.67 -3.69 2.70
CA LEU A 53 26.38 -5.02 3.25
C LEU A 53 25.03 -5.08 3.96
N LYS A 54 24.65 -4.01 4.66
CA LYS A 54 23.33 -3.90 5.29
C LYS A 54 22.20 -3.92 4.26
N THR A 55 22.35 -3.17 3.17
CA THR A 55 21.37 -3.16 2.08
C THR A 55 21.24 -4.54 1.43
N GLU A 56 22.35 -5.20 1.13
CA GLU A 56 22.36 -6.56 0.57
C GLU A 56 21.76 -7.58 1.52
N LEU A 57 22.01 -7.44 2.83
CA LEU A 57 21.43 -8.28 3.86
C LEU A 57 19.91 -8.09 3.95
N ASP A 58 19.43 -6.85 3.91
CA ASP A 58 18.00 -6.52 3.93
C ASP A 58 17.27 -7.08 2.69
N GLU A 59 17.88 -6.97 1.51
CA GLU A 59 17.34 -7.56 0.29
C GLU A 59 17.33 -9.10 0.33
N SER A 60 18.44 -9.69 0.74
CA SER A 60 18.55 -11.14 0.95
C SER A 60 17.56 -11.64 1.99
N GLY A 61 17.39 -10.91 3.09
CA GLY A 61 16.43 -11.21 4.15
C GLY A 61 14.99 -11.22 3.64
N LYS A 62 14.63 -10.23 2.81
CA LYS A 62 13.31 -10.19 2.16
C LYS A 62 13.10 -11.39 1.23
N ARG A 63 14.08 -11.73 0.40
CA ARG A 63 14.01 -12.90 -0.48
C ARG A 63 13.92 -14.20 0.33
N TYR A 64 14.76 -14.34 1.34
CA TYR A 64 14.76 -15.51 2.22
C TYR A 64 13.41 -15.69 2.92
N SER A 65 12.83 -14.63 3.49
CA SER A 65 11.52 -14.71 4.14
C SER A 65 10.42 -15.15 3.17
N THR A 66 10.47 -14.69 1.91
CA THR A 66 9.53 -15.11 0.88
C THR A 66 9.68 -16.60 0.56
N TYR A 67 10.92 -17.06 0.31
CA TYR A 67 11.17 -18.49 0.02
C TYR A 67 10.87 -19.38 1.23
N LEU A 68 11.20 -18.93 2.45
CA LEU A 68 10.89 -19.64 3.67
C LEU A 68 9.38 -19.81 3.83
N ASN A 69 8.60 -18.74 3.63
CA ASN A 69 7.14 -18.78 3.67
C ASN A 69 6.56 -19.75 2.64
N ILE A 70 7.09 -19.72 1.40
CA ILE A 70 6.67 -20.65 0.35
C ILE A 70 7.02 -22.09 0.73
N SER A 71 8.24 -22.35 1.20
CA SER A 71 8.68 -23.67 1.62
C SER A 71 7.86 -24.22 2.78
N GLN A 72 7.65 -23.42 3.81
CA GLN A 72 6.84 -23.79 4.99
C GLN A 72 5.37 -24.02 4.61
N THR A 73 4.84 -23.23 3.65
CA THR A 73 3.48 -23.41 3.14
C THR A 73 3.37 -24.71 2.34
N ALA A 74 4.31 -24.95 1.42
CA ALA A 74 4.34 -26.16 0.60
C ALA A 74 4.51 -27.44 1.43
N ASN A 75 5.33 -27.37 2.48
CA ASN A 75 5.60 -28.51 3.38
C ASN A 75 4.55 -28.66 4.50
N GLY A 76 3.61 -27.72 4.62
CA GLY A 76 2.61 -27.71 5.69
C GLY A 76 3.22 -27.46 7.09
N GLU A 77 4.42 -26.87 7.13
CA GLU A 77 5.18 -26.61 8.37
C GLU A 77 4.84 -25.25 9.00
N LEU A 78 3.99 -24.44 8.34
CA LEU A 78 3.53 -23.17 8.89
C LEU A 78 2.78 -23.39 10.19
N SER A 79 3.58 -23.57 11.23
CA SER A 79 3.28 -23.32 12.64
C SER A 79 2.19 -24.19 13.30
N LYS A 80 2.23 -24.20 14.58
CA LYS A 80 1.27 -24.57 15.63
C LYS A 80 -0.20 -24.12 15.42
N ARG A 81 -0.51 -23.45 14.34
CA ARG A 81 -1.84 -23.08 13.81
C ARG A 81 -2.09 -23.86 12.53
N GLN A 82 -3.28 -24.38 12.36
CA GLN A 82 -3.81 -25.24 11.31
C GLN A 82 -3.03 -25.25 9.97
N LYS A 83 -2.77 -26.45 9.44
CA LYS A 83 -2.24 -26.64 8.09
C LYS A 83 -3.17 -25.95 7.07
N ILE A 84 -2.75 -24.80 6.58
CA ILE A 84 -3.48 -24.14 5.49
C ILE A 84 -3.13 -24.92 4.22
N ALA A 85 -4.12 -25.51 3.55
CA ALA A 85 -3.91 -26.14 2.28
C ALA A 85 -3.34 -25.14 1.27
N PHE A 86 -2.46 -25.58 0.37
CA PHE A 86 -1.84 -24.73 -0.66
C PHE A 86 -2.88 -23.93 -1.46
N GLU A 87 -4.02 -24.54 -1.75
CA GLU A 87 -5.17 -23.91 -2.38
C GLU A 87 -5.66 -22.68 -1.59
N GLN A 88 -5.83 -22.81 -0.28
CA GLN A 88 -6.26 -21.69 0.59
C GLN A 88 -5.22 -20.57 0.64
N TYR A 89 -3.94 -20.91 0.56
CA TYR A 89 -2.88 -19.92 0.48
C TYR A 89 -2.98 -19.08 -0.80
N ILE A 90 -3.13 -19.75 -1.94
CA ILE A 90 -3.32 -19.09 -3.24
C ILE A 90 -4.59 -18.24 -3.24
N GLN A 91 -5.72 -18.80 -2.80
CA GLN A 91 -6.98 -18.08 -2.68
C GLN A 91 -6.84 -16.83 -1.79
N SER A 92 -6.14 -16.94 -0.67
CA SER A 92 -5.88 -15.83 0.25
C SER A 92 -5.04 -14.72 -0.39
N ALA A 93 -4.05 -15.06 -1.22
CA ALA A 93 -3.24 -14.09 -1.95
C ALA A 93 -4.06 -13.32 -3.00
N TYR A 94 -4.86 -14.04 -3.80
CA TYR A 94 -5.78 -13.41 -4.74
C TYR A 94 -6.81 -12.55 -4.04
N PHE A 95 -7.36 -13.03 -2.93
CA PHE A 95 -8.37 -12.31 -2.16
C PHE A 95 -7.83 -10.97 -1.61
N ARG A 96 -6.61 -10.94 -1.10
CA ARG A 96 -5.96 -9.69 -0.70
C ARG A 96 -5.81 -8.71 -1.87
N SER A 97 -5.46 -9.22 -3.05
CA SER A 97 -5.38 -8.38 -4.24
C SER A 97 -6.73 -7.78 -4.62
N ILE A 98 -7.80 -8.56 -4.48
CA ILE A 98 -9.18 -8.09 -4.71
C ILE A 98 -9.56 -7.02 -3.69
N LEU A 99 -9.30 -7.24 -2.40
CA LEU A 99 -9.56 -6.26 -1.34
C LEU A 99 -8.81 -4.94 -1.59
N ASN A 100 -7.56 -5.02 -2.00
CA ASN A 100 -6.75 -3.84 -2.30
C ASN A 100 -7.34 -3.03 -3.48
N GLU A 101 -7.78 -3.70 -4.55
CA GLU A 101 -8.42 -3.01 -5.67
C GLU A 101 -9.82 -2.48 -5.31
N ALA A 102 -10.58 -3.22 -4.52
CA ALA A 102 -11.88 -2.77 -4.01
C ALA A 102 -11.75 -1.53 -3.11
N ASN A 103 -10.77 -1.50 -2.23
CA ASN A 103 -10.55 -0.42 -1.29
C ASN A 103 -10.21 0.92 -1.96
N LYS A 104 -9.60 0.92 -3.15
CA LYS A 104 -9.37 2.15 -3.92
C LYS A 104 -10.67 2.91 -4.18
N ARG A 105 -11.75 2.17 -4.49
CA ARG A 105 -13.07 2.72 -4.79
C ARG A 105 -13.92 2.85 -3.53
N PHE A 106 -13.83 1.90 -2.62
CA PHE A 106 -14.60 1.89 -1.38
C PHE A 106 -14.23 3.05 -0.45
N SER A 107 -12.94 3.34 -0.34
CA SER A 107 -12.46 4.51 0.39
C SER A 107 -13.02 5.82 -0.20
N TYR A 108 -13.04 5.96 -1.53
CA TYR A 108 -13.65 7.09 -2.21
C TYR A 108 -15.16 7.20 -1.90
N MET A 109 -15.91 6.11 -2.09
CA MET A 109 -17.37 6.07 -1.87
C MET A 109 -17.79 6.19 -0.40
N THR A 110 -16.86 6.12 0.53
CA THR A 110 -17.11 6.25 1.98
C THR A 110 -16.37 7.42 2.61
N ASN A 111 -15.85 8.35 1.77
CA ASN A 111 -15.09 9.52 2.21
C ASN A 111 -13.94 9.15 3.16
N GLY A 112 -13.24 8.04 2.88
CA GLY A 112 -12.12 7.53 3.67
C GLY A 112 -12.52 6.86 5.00
N ARG A 113 -13.81 6.70 5.28
CA ARG A 113 -14.26 6.15 6.56
C ARG A 113 -13.97 4.67 6.70
N PHE A 114 -14.22 3.87 5.67
CA PHE A 114 -14.16 2.42 5.76
C PHE A 114 -13.10 1.81 4.84
N GLU A 115 -12.49 0.73 5.32
CA GLU A 115 -11.59 -0.12 4.58
C GLU A 115 -11.97 -1.59 4.76
N LEU A 116 -12.07 -2.34 3.66
CA LEU A 116 -12.31 -3.77 3.71
C LEU A 116 -11.01 -4.49 4.05
N VAL A 117 -11.07 -5.33 5.07
CA VAL A 117 -9.91 -6.11 5.53
C VAL A 117 -10.27 -7.58 5.60
N LYS A 118 -9.27 -8.44 5.41
CA LYS A 118 -9.47 -9.86 5.63
C LYS A 118 -9.68 -10.10 7.13
N HIS A 119 -10.64 -10.96 7.47
CA HIS A 119 -10.82 -11.38 8.84
C HIS A 119 -9.63 -12.23 9.30
N ASP A 120 -8.87 -11.74 10.29
CA ASP A 120 -7.71 -12.44 10.86
C ASP A 120 -8.05 -13.16 12.20
N GLY A 121 -9.33 -13.28 12.54
CA GLY A 121 -9.79 -13.95 13.75
C GLY A 121 -9.50 -15.45 13.74
N ASP A 122 -9.37 -16.04 14.93
CA ASP A 122 -9.30 -17.49 15.11
C ASP A 122 -10.53 -18.11 14.44
N SER A 123 -10.31 -18.66 13.25
CA SER A 123 -11.34 -19.38 12.54
C SER A 123 -11.74 -20.55 13.44
N ASN A 124 -12.90 -20.41 14.11
CA ASN A 124 -13.54 -21.56 14.69
C ASN A 124 -13.51 -22.67 13.64
N LEU A 125 -13.07 -23.85 14.02
CA LEU A 125 -12.88 -25.07 13.22
C LEU A 125 -13.99 -25.41 12.20
N LYS A 126 -15.01 -24.58 12.06
CA LYS A 126 -16.18 -24.74 11.17
C LYS A 126 -16.25 -23.74 10.01
N SER A 127 -15.44 -22.67 9.98
CA SER A 127 -15.40 -21.75 8.84
C SER A 127 -14.24 -22.15 7.92
N HIS A 128 -14.54 -23.00 6.94
CA HIS A 128 -13.56 -23.58 6.03
C HIS A 128 -13.04 -22.63 4.93
N SER A 129 -13.56 -21.40 4.83
CA SER A 129 -13.28 -20.57 3.65
C SER A 129 -12.04 -19.69 3.76
N GLY A 130 -11.70 -19.17 4.96
CA GLY A 130 -10.60 -18.20 5.12
C GLY A 130 -10.76 -16.93 4.27
N LEU A 131 -11.97 -16.70 3.73
CA LEU A 131 -12.35 -15.60 2.85
C LEU A 131 -13.35 -14.65 3.53
N ASP A 132 -13.43 -14.69 4.85
CA ASP A 132 -14.29 -13.79 5.61
C ASP A 132 -13.74 -12.36 5.56
N ILE A 133 -14.65 -11.39 5.47
CA ILE A 133 -14.36 -9.97 5.34
C ILE A 133 -14.83 -9.25 6.59
N ASP A 134 -13.97 -8.40 7.07
CA ASP A 134 -14.28 -7.38 8.05
C ASP A 134 -14.17 -5.99 7.42
N VAL A 135 -14.68 -5.00 8.13
CA VAL A 135 -14.51 -3.60 7.82
C VAL A 135 -13.75 -2.91 8.94
N PHE A 136 -12.72 -2.18 8.59
CA PHE A 136 -12.02 -1.28 9.49
C PHE A 136 -12.66 0.11 9.37
N ASP A 137 -13.13 0.66 10.49
CA ASP A 137 -13.72 2.00 10.57
C ASP A 137 -12.65 2.98 11.06
N ASN A 138 -12.15 3.80 10.15
CA ASN A 138 -11.10 4.80 10.42
C ASN A 138 -11.52 5.86 11.44
N TYR A 139 -12.84 6.10 11.63
CA TYR A 139 -13.32 7.07 12.62
C TYR A 139 -13.26 6.51 14.04
N THR A 140 -13.53 5.23 14.19
CA THR A 140 -13.55 4.58 15.50
C THR A 140 -12.25 3.82 15.81
N GLY A 141 -11.39 3.60 14.79
CA GLY A 141 -10.19 2.78 14.89
C GLY A 141 -10.47 1.31 15.18
N LYS A 142 -11.68 0.81 14.87
CA LYS A 142 -12.10 -0.56 15.21
C LYS A 142 -12.43 -1.37 13.96
N GLN A 143 -12.07 -2.64 14.01
CA GLN A 143 -12.45 -3.65 13.04
C GLN A 143 -13.76 -4.34 13.51
N ARG A 144 -14.67 -4.57 12.57
CA ARG A 144 -15.94 -5.25 12.80
C ARG A 144 -16.38 -6.03 11.56
N SER A 145 -17.28 -6.98 11.75
CA SER A 145 -17.79 -7.76 10.62
C SER A 145 -18.47 -6.86 9.57
N VAL A 146 -18.20 -7.14 8.27
CA VAL A 146 -18.88 -6.47 7.15
C VAL A 146 -20.40 -6.56 7.22
N LYS A 147 -20.93 -7.60 7.88
CA LYS A 147 -22.37 -7.78 8.11
C LYS A 147 -23.00 -6.69 8.99
N SER A 148 -22.17 -5.90 9.67
CA SER A 148 -22.64 -4.78 10.52
C SER A 148 -22.78 -3.46 9.76
N LEU A 149 -22.47 -3.44 8.46
CA LEU A 149 -22.67 -2.29 7.59
C LEU A 149 -24.18 -2.03 7.38
N SER A 150 -24.54 -0.77 7.19
CA SER A 150 -25.88 -0.39 6.74
C SER A 150 -26.15 -0.91 5.31
N GLY A 151 -27.40 -0.89 4.86
CA GLY A 151 -27.76 -1.34 3.52
C GLY A 151 -26.98 -0.60 2.43
N GLY A 152 -26.88 0.71 2.51
CA GLY A 152 -26.12 1.52 1.55
C GLY A 152 -24.62 1.28 1.60
N GLU A 153 -24.03 1.19 2.82
CA GLU A 153 -22.61 0.86 3.00
C GLU A 153 -22.30 -0.55 2.48
N SER A 154 -23.19 -1.51 2.71
CA SER A 154 -23.06 -2.90 2.23
C SER A 154 -23.13 -2.97 0.71
N PHE A 155 -24.03 -2.22 0.08
CA PHE A 155 -24.10 -2.13 -1.38
C PHE A 155 -22.82 -1.55 -1.97
N LYS A 156 -22.31 -0.43 -1.41
CA LYS A 156 -21.02 0.16 -1.82
C LYS A 156 -19.88 -0.85 -1.70
N ALA A 157 -19.81 -1.57 -0.59
CA ALA A 157 -18.79 -2.61 -0.38
C ALA A 157 -18.90 -3.73 -1.43
N SER A 158 -20.11 -4.22 -1.69
CA SER A 158 -20.35 -5.29 -2.67
C SER A 158 -20.02 -4.86 -4.09
N LEU A 159 -20.40 -3.64 -4.48
CA LEU A 159 -20.06 -3.06 -5.78
C LEU A 159 -18.53 -2.95 -5.94
N CYS A 160 -17.85 -2.37 -4.95
CA CYS A 160 -16.39 -2.23 -4.99
C CYS A 160 -15.67 -3.58 -5.03
N MET A 161 -16.18 -4.58 -4.32
CA MET A 161 -15.65 -5.95 -4.36
C MET A 161 -15.81 -6.59 -5.73
N ALA A 162 -16.97 -6.45 -6.38
CA ALA A 162 -17.21 -6.95 -7.73
C ALA A 162 -16.28 -6.29 -8.76
N LEU A 163 -16.08 -4.98 -8.63
CA LEU A 163 -15.15 -4.22 -9.47
C LEU A 163 -13.69 -4.62 -9.22
N GLY A 164 -13.30 -4.78 -7.96
CA GLY A 164 -11.96 -5.23 -7.60
C GLY A 164 -11.66 -6.64 -8.11
N LEU A 165 -12.64 -7.55 -8.02
CA LEU A 165 -12.54 -8.90 -8.58
C LEU A 165 -12.37 -8.87 -10.10
N SER A 166 -13.19 -8.07 -10.80
CA SER A 166 -13.10 -7.88 -12.25
C SER A 166 -11.71 -7.41 -12.67
N GLU A 167 -11.14 -6.44 -11.96
CA GLU A 167 -9.81 -5.87 -12.22
C GLU A 167 -8.69 -6.91 -12.04
N VAL A 168 -8.75 -7.68 -10.94
CA VAL A 168 -7.75 -8.72 -10.65
C VAL A 168 -7.83 -9.86 -11.67
N ILE A 169 -9.03 -10.28 -12.08
CA ILE A 169 -9.21 -11.30 -13.13
C ILE A 169 -8.58 -10.82 -14.44
N GLN A 170 -8.88 -9.61 -14.88
CA GLN A 170 -8.33 -9.08 -16.14
C GLN A 170 -6.81 -9.00 -16.12
N ARG A 171 -6.23 -8.57 -15.01
CA ARG A 171 -4.77 -8.46 -14.85
C ARG A 171 -4.08 -9.83 -14.92
N ASN A 172 -4.71 -10.87 -14.39
CA ASN A 172 -4.13 -12.20 -14.28
C ASN A 172 -4.53 -13.17 -15.40
N ALA A 173 -5.58 -12.86 -16.15
CA ALA A 173 -6.12 -13.76 -17.19
C ALA A 173 -5.42 -13.65 -18.55
N GLY A 174 -4.21 -13.04 -18.61
CA GLY A 174 -3.37 -13.08 -19.80
C GLY A 174 -4.01 -12.45 -21.06
N GLY A 175 -4.87 -11.42 -20.89
CA GLY A 175 -5.48 -10.71 -22.01
C GLY A 175 -6.98 -10.92 -22.19
N VAL A 176 -7.64 -11.65 -21.32
CA VAL A 176 -9.11 -11.70 -21.29
C VAL A 176 -9.63 -10.34 -20.83
N LYS A 177 -10.24 -9.58 -21.73
CA LYS A 177 -10.90 -8.33 -21.41
C LYS A 177 -12.37 -8.60 -21.06
N LEU A 178 -12.82 -8.12 -19.92
CA LEU A 178 -14.24 -8.04 -19.59
C LEU A 178 -14.78 -6.72 -20.19
N GLU A 179 -15.33 -6.83 -21.38
CA GLU A 179 -15.79 -5.68 -22.17
C GLU A 179 -17.14 -5.13 -21.70
N SER A 180 -17.92 -5.96 -20.99
CA SER A 180 -19.25 -5.56 -20.51
C SER A 180 -19.48 -6.03 -19.07
N MET A 181 -20.20 -5.20 -18.31
CA MET A 181 -20.61 -5.50 -16.95
C MET A 181 -22.04 -5.00 -16.74
N PHE A 182 -22.85 -5.79 -16.05
CA PHE A 182 -24.19 -5.40 -15.69
C PHE A 182 -24.35 -5.38 -14.18
N VAL A 183 -24.91 -4.27 -13.69
CA VAL A 183 -25.28 -4.11 -12.28
C VAL A 183 -26.80 -4.14 -12.22
N ASP A 184 -27.32 -5.19 -11.54
CA ASP A 184 -28.75 -5.41 -11.41
C ASP A 184 -29.23 -4.97 -10.04
N GLU A 185 -30.09 -3.95 -10.01
CA GLU A 185 -30.69 -3.40 -8.81
C GLU A 185 -29.68 -2.88 -7.76
N GLY A 186 -30.13 -2.61 -6.54
CA GLY A 186 -29.29 -2.26 -5.38
C GLY A 186 -29.12 -0.77 -5.11
N PHE A 187 -29.35 0.09 -6.09
CA PHE A 187 -29.17 1.55 -5.92
C PHE A 187 -30.24 2.22 -5.04
N GLY A 188 -31.38 1.55 -4.82
CA GLY A 188 -32.49 2.10 -4.04
C GLY A 188 -32.25 2.26 -2.54
N VAL A 189 -31.16 1.70 -2.03
CA VAL A 189 -30.74 1.83 -0.63
C VAL A 189 -29.75 2.98 -0.41
N LEU A 190 -29.37 3.68 -1.48
CA LEU A 190 -28.41 4.79 -1.44
C LEU A 190 -29.15 6.13 -1.27
N ASP A 191 -28.53 7.03 -0.51
CA ASP A 191 -28.88 8.44 -0.55
C ASP A 191 -28.32 9.11 -1.82
N ASN A 192 -28.74 10.33 -2.08
CA ASN A 192 -28.36 11.04 -3.30
C ASN A 192 -26.86 11.21 -3.47
N GLU A 193 -26.11 11.50 -2.40
CA GLU A 193 -24.65 11.66 -2.44
C GLU A 193 -23.97 10.32 -2.77
N SER A 194 -24.39 9.25 -2.11
CA SER A 194 -23.89 7.90 -2.36
C SER A 194 -24.21 7.40 -3.77
N LEU A 195 -25.38 7.77 -4.30
CA LEU A 195 -25.76 7.44 -5.66
C LEU A 195 -24.88 8.17 -6.69
N GLU A 196 -24.56 9.44 -6.45
CA GLU A 196 -23.61 10.19 -7.29
C GLU A 196 -22.25 9.54 -7.31
N GLN A 197 -21.68 9.25 -6.15
CA GLN A 197 -20.39 8.57 -6.03
C GLN A 197 -20.38 7.21 -6.75
N ALA A 198 -21.47 6.44 -6.65
CA ALA A 198 -21.57 5.15 -7.34
C ALA A 198 -21.59 5.33 -8.87
N ILE A 199 -22.35 6.31 -9.38
CA ILE A 199 -22.40 6.61 -10.80
C ILE A 199 -21.03 7.08 -11.32
N GLU A 200 -20.32 7.95 -10.61
CA GLU A 200 -18.98 8.40 -10.97
C GLU A 200 -17.99 7.23 -11.06
N VAL A 201 -18.03 6.31 -10.08
CA VAL A 201 -17.20 5.09 -10.10
C VAL A 201 -17.53 4.23 -11.33
N LEU A 202 -18.80 4.07 -11.68
CA LEU A 202 -19.23 3.28 -12.84
C LEU A 202 -18.86 3.99 -14.16
N ASN A 203 -18.97 5.31 -14.24
CA ASN A 203 -18.58 6.08 -15.40
C ASN A 203 -17.06 6.01 -15.66
N SER A 204 -16.24 6.03 -14.60
CA SER A 204 -14.79 5.88 -14.74
C SER A 204 -14.37 4.55 -15.38
N LEU A 205 -15.22 3.51 -15.26
CA LEU A 205 -14.98 2.22 -15.92
C LEU A 205 -15.34 2.29 -17.42
N SER A 206 -16.37 3.06 -17.77
CA SER A 206 -16.78 3.27 -19.17
C SER A 206 -15.70 4.00 -19.99
N GLU A 207 -14.95 4.89 -19.36
CA GLU A 207 -13.78 5.56 -19.98
C GLU A 207 -12.64 4.59 -20.34
N SER A 208 -12.64 3.40 -19.77
CA SER A 208 -11.65 2.34 -19.99
C SER A 208 -12.07 1.31 -21.04
N ASP A 209 -12.85 1.67 -22.06
CA ASP A 209 -13.40 0.78 -23.10
C ASP A 209 -14.30 -0.35 -22.55
N ARG A 210 -15.00 -0.12 -21.46
CA ARG A 210 -15.95 -1.08 -20.89
C ARG A 210 -17.37 -0.56 -21.02
N MET A 211 -18.27 -1.40 -21.47
CA MET A 211 -19.70 -1.12 -21.44
C MET A 211 -20.26 -1.46 -20.05
N VAL A 212 -20.82 -0.48 -19.36
CA VAL A 212 -21.49 -0.68 -18.08
C VAL A 212 -23.00 -0.53 -18.28
N GLY A 213 -23.74 -1.60 -18.07
CA GLY A 213 -25.21 -1.61 -18.05
C GLY A 213 -25.74 -1.58 -16.62
N ILE A 214 -26.73 -0.74 -16.39
CA ILE A 214 -27.43 -0.67 -15.08
C ILE A 214 -28.88 -1.04 -15.30
N ILE A 215 -29.37 -2.04 -14.56
CA ILE A 215 -30.77 -2.42 -14.51
C ILE A 215 -31.36 -1.83 -13.22
N SER A 216 -32.34 -0.96 -13.37
CA SER A 216 -32.93 -0.29 -12.20
C SER A 216 -34.33 0.25 -12.50
N HIS A 217 -35.16 0.33 -11.47
CA HIS A 217 -36.46 0.99 -11.52
C HIS A 217 -36.47 2.40 -10.92
N ILE A 218 -35.31 2.90 -10.45
CA ILE A 218 -35.19 4.17 -9.74
C ILE A 218 -35.26 5.35 -10.73
N SER A 219 -36.10 6.32 -10.41
CA SER A 219 -36.33 7.50 -11.26
C SER A 219 -35.10 8.38 -11.37
N GLU A 220 -34.36 8.57 -10.27
CA GLU A 220 -33.17 9.39 -10.19
C GLU A 220 -32.04 8.91 -11.11
N LEU A 221 -31.95 7.60 -11.33
CA LEU A 221 -30.99 7.02 -12.30
C LEU A 221 -31.40 7.30 -13.75
N LYS A 222 -32.71 7.34 -14.02
CA LYS A 222 -33.20 7.61 -15.38
C LYS A 222 -32.84 9.00 -15.89
N ASP A 223 -32.75 9.96 -15.00
CA ASP A 223 -32.44 11.35 -15.37
C ASP A 223 -30.94 11.60 -15.56
N ARG A 224 -30.09 10.69 -15.07
CA ARG A 224 -28.63 10.81 -15.08
C ARG A 224 -27.93 10.00 -16.17
N ILE A 225 -28.65 9.09 -16.81
CA ILE A 225 -28.11 8.21 -17.85
C ILE A 225 -28.79 8.55 -19.19
N ASP A 226 -27.98 8.93 -20.18
CA ASP A 226 -28.50 9.39 -21.49
C ASP A 226 -29.07 8.23 -22.29
N LYS A 227 -28.33 7.13 -22.42
CA LYS A 227 -28.73 5.98 -23.24
C LYS A 227 -29.52 4.98 -22.40
N LYS A 228 -30.77 4.73 -22.77
CA LYS A 228 -31.69 3.93 -21.99
C LYS A 228 -32.45 2.94 -22.85
N ILE A 229 -32.67 1.74 -22.26
CA ILE A 229 -33.62 0.74 -22.77
C ILE A 229 -34.79 0.73 -21.80
N VAL A 230 -35.94 1.24 -22.23
CA VAL A 230 -37.14 1.30 -21.40
C VAL A 230 -38.03 0.11 -21.72
N VAL A 231 -38.31 -0.71 -20.71
CA VAL A 231 -39.22 -1.85 -20.81
C VAL A 231 -40.55 -1.49 -20.17
N LYS A 232 -41.63 -1.48 -20.97
CA LYS A 232 -42.99 -1.20 -20.51
C LYS A 232 -43.82 -2.47 -20.56
N LYS A 233 -44.42 -2.85 -19.44
CA LYS A 233 -45.33 -4.00 -19.37
C LYS A 233 -46.72 -3.59 -19.84
N GLY A 234 -47.25 -4.25 -20.86
CA GLY A 234 -48.59 -4.04 -21.37
C GLY A 234 -49.48 -5.28 -21.17
N SER A 235 -50.77 -5.16 -21.45
CA SER A 235 -51.75 -6.26 -21.36
C SER A 235 -51.51 -7.36 -22.40
N ALA A 236 -50.90 -7.06 -23.50
CA ALA A 236 -50.59 -8.01 -24.59
C ALA A 236 -49.10 -8.45 -24.61
N GLY A 237 -48.33 -8.10 -23.60
CA GLY A 237 -46.88 -8.37 -23.51
C GLY A 237 -46.07 -7.14 -23.15
N SER A 238 -44.75 -7.26 -23.12
CA SER A 238 -43.84 -6.16 -22.84
C SER A 238 -43.33 -5.52 -24.13
N THR A 239 -43.22 -4.20 -24.13
CA THR A 239 -42.66 -3.39 -25.24
C THR A 239 -41.31 -2.82 -24.81
N VAL A 240 -40.38 -2.67 -25.75
CA VAL A 240 -39.04 -2.11 -25.53
C VAL A 240 -38.87 -0.85 -26.36
N GLU A 241 -38.40 0.20 -25.74
CA GLU A 241 -38.12 1.50 -26.36
C GLU A 241 -36.66 1.89 -26.10
N LEU A 242 -35.94 2.28 -27.14
CA LEU A 242 -34.57 2.78 -27.06
C LEU A 242 -34.60 4.28 -27.00
N ILE A 243 -33.94 4.87 -26.01
CA ILE A 243 -33.72 6.32 -25.86
C ILE A 243 -32.22 6.56 -25.96
N ASN A 244 -31.85 7.41 -26.93
CA ASN A 244 -30.45 7.83 -27.13
C ASN A 244 -30.27 9.28 -26.72
#